data_bd8305b74dbf1c8945683e0c9babe186
#
_entry.id   bd8305b74dbf1c8945683e0c9babe186
#
_cell.length_a   1.000
_cell.length_b   1.000
_cell.length_c   1.000
_cell.angle_alpha   90.00
_cell.angle_beta   90.00
_cell.angle_gamma   90.00
#
_symmetry.space_group_name_H-M   'P 1'
#
loop_
_entity.id
_entity.type
_entity.pdbx_description
1 polymer ?
#
loop_
_entity_poly.entity_id
_entity_poly.type
_entity_poly.pdbx_seq_one_letter_code
_entity_poly.pdbx_strand_id
1 'polypeptide(L)'
;MLFLSEEKLDLLITECTETGNYTTLKQTLWDVFSNSESLGASWPLQGVSAPVSPPVNNSCETSASNLLKMTKEEVRALEGEKDVDSSEVEVAAPVKDETSNTLASSTCTVDITSLRRSYEKLFNMDNTIFEAGLVNALVMLCSNIEMDLKVKPNIAKDINFLNLYEIVLELPVLGMEAYLENVVPLVCRGIALLPVASQVALVKSWSNHTAERLKSMLENLQQILSLRVYTGTFTRDHLMNDDETISSCTTVIRIIYYASLLGGEHYSKQAVWDTSELPLLDTDNFSSIEMVGNASRKRYHDPISEELELSPLDVRVPLIPLDEFYNEPLNETIEMDRDFAYWKMPEHNFSEKVKFSFMSHPFILNPATKAQALYYDNRIRMYSERRMNLFQSMMAGAFQPNPYLKLQIRRDHIVEDALVELEVVVLENPQDLKKQLMVEFDAEQGRNGL
;
A
#
# COMPACT_ATOMS: atom_id res chain seq x y z
N MET A 1 -26.79 -19.08 -9.25
CA MET A 1 -26.10 -17.84 -8.93
C MET A 1 -26.70 -16.72 -9.76
N LEU A 2 -27.14 -15.62 -9.16
CA LEU A 2 -27.68 -14.47 -9.85
C LEU A 2 -26.49 -13.59 -10.26
N PHE A 3 -26.43 -13.16 -11.52
CA PHE A 3 -25.40 -12.22 -12.00
C PHE A 3 -26.06 -11.24 -12.98
N LEU A 4 -25.47 -10.05 -13.11
CA LEU A 4 -25.91 -9.02 -14.06
C LEU A 4 -25.05 -9.04 -15.31
N SER A 5 -25.71 -8.75 -16.44
CA SER A 5 -25.09 -8.41 -17.72
C SER A 5 -25.82 -7.18 -18.28
N GLU A 6 -25.25 -6.53 -19.29
CA GLU A 6 -25.89 -5.39 -19.96
C GLU A 6 -27.30 -5.75 -20.44
N GLU A 7 -27.46 -6.90 -21.11
CA GLU A 7 -28.73 -7.36 -21.64
C GLU A 7 -29.78 -7.59 -20.54
N LYS A 8 -29.41 -8.21 -19.43
CA LYS A 8 -30.31 -8.45 -18.30
C LYS A 8 -30.76 -7.14 -17.64
N LEU A 9 -29.84 -6.20 -17.47
CA LEU A 9 -30.16 -4.91 -16.89
C LEU A 9 -31.05 -4.09 -17.82
N ASP A 10 -30.81 -4.13 -19.12
CA ASP A 10 -31.66 -3.47 -20.13
C ASP A 10 -33.09 -4.01 -20.12
N LEU A 11 -33.26 -5.32 -20.03
CA LEU A 11 -34.58 -5.94 -19.90
C LEU A 11 -35.33 -5.49 -18.64
N LEU A 12 -34.62 -5.45 -17.50
CA LEU A 12 -35.19 -5.00 -16.23
C LEU A 12 -35.57 -3.51 -16.28
N ILE A 13 -34.74 -2.67 -16.85
CA ILE A 13 -35.03 -1.23 -17.01
C ILE A 13 -36.25 -1.03 -17.93
N THR A 14 -36.29 -1.74 -19.05
CA THR A 14 -37.39 -1.66 -20.01
C THR A 14 -38.74 -2.10 -19.35
N GLU A 15 -38.74 -3.25 -18.68
CA GLU A 15 -39.90 -3.75 -17.94
C GLU A 15 -40.40 -2.76 -16.89
N CYS A 16 -39.48 -2.17 -16.14
CA CYS A 16 -39.80 -1.17 -15.10
C CYS A 16 -40.42 0.11 -15.69
N THR A 17 -39.85 0.59 -16.83
CA THR A 17 -40.35 1.81 -17.48
C THR A 17 -41.70 1.60 -18.14
N GLU A 18 -41.97 0.42 -18.69
CA GLU A 18 -43.26 0.09 -19.30
C GLU A 18 -44.36 -0.16 -18.26
N THR A 19 -44.04 -0.83 -17.16
CA THR A 19 -45.04 -1.19 -16.13
C THR A 19 -45.19 -0.16 -15.01
N GLY A 20 -44.21 0.76 -14.86
CA GLY A 20 -44.12 1.68 -13.72
C GLY A 20 -43.82 1.00 -12.39
N ASN A 21 -43.42 -0.29 -12.41
CA ASN A 21 -43.12 -1.08 -11.22
C ASN A 21 -41.67 -1.40 -11.10
N TYR A 22 -40.97 -0.78 -10.14
CA TYR A 22 -39.53 -0.90 -9.90
C TYR A 22 -39.17 -1.99 -8.88
N THR A 23 -40.11 -2.79 -8.42
CA THR A 23 -39.85 -3.78 -7.34
C THR A 23 -38.86 -4.83 -7.77
N THR A 24 -38.97 -5.39 -8.98
CA THR A 24 -38.05 -6.41 -9.52
C THR A 24 -36.65 -5.87 -9.67
N LEU A 25 -36.52 -4.65 -10.21
CA LEU A 25 -35.20 -4.00 -10.37
C LEU A 25 -34.53 -3.79 -9.00
N LYS A 26 -35.24 -3.21 -8.03
CA LYS A 26 -34.72 -2.99 -6.67
C LYS A 26 -34.26 -4.29 -6.02
N GLN A 27 -35.06 -5.34 -6.14
CA GLN A 27 -34.72 -6.65 -5.56
C GLN A 27 -33.52 -7.24 -6.25
N THR A 28 -33.41 -7.19 -7.57
CA THR A 28 -32.28 -7.71 -8.32
C THR A 28 -31.01 -6.94 -8.00
N LEU A 29 -31.07 -5.61 -7.93
CA LEU A 29 -29.93 -4.79 -7.52
C LEU A 29 -29.47 -5.14 -6.11
N TRP A 30 -30.41 -5.27 -5.16
CA TRP A 30 -30.10 -5.71 -3.81
C TRP A 30 -29.42 -7.08 -3.78
N ASP A 31 -30.01 -8.08 -4.42
CA ASP A 31 -29.53 -9.47 -4.38
C ASP A 31 -28.13 -9.62 -5.01
N VAL A 32 -27.83 -8.82 -6.04
CA VAL A 32 -26.51 -8.85 -6.69
C VAL A 32 -25.49 -8.04 -5.92
N PHE A 33 -25.82 -6.78 -5.56
CA PHE A 33 -24.87 -5.87 -4.92
C PHE A 33 -24.64 -6.13 -3.43
N SER A 34 -25.41 -7.00 -2.79
CA SER A 34 -25.16 -7.46 -1.42
C SER A 34 -24.36 -8.76 -1.32
N ASN A 35 -24.11 -9.44 -2.45
CA ASN A 35 -23.46 -10.74 -2.49
C ASN A 35 -22.17 -10.72 -3.33
N SER A 36 -21.05 -11.07 -2.71
CA SER A 36 -19.71 -11.02 -3.35
C SER A 36 -19.58 -11.95 -4.56
N GLU A 37 -20.14 -13.17 -4.49
CA GLU A 37 -20.06 -14.13 -5.58
C GLU A 37 -20.91 -13.68 -6.78
N SER A 38 -22.11 -13.16 -6.51
CA SER A 38 -23.03 -12.68 -7.55
C SER A 38 -22.49 -11.43 -8.25
N LEU A 39 -21.94 -10.50 -7.48
CA LEU A 39 -21.37 -9.27 -8.04
C LEU A 39 -20.09 -9.56 -8.81
N GLY A 40 -19.18 -10.35 -8.24
CA GLY A 40 -17.90 -10.70 -8.89
C GLY A 40 -18.04 -11.49 -10.19
N ALA A 41 -19.16 -12.21 -10.36
CA ALA A 41 -19.49 -12.94 -11.59
C ALA A 41 -20.28 -12.10 -12.63
N SER A 42 -20.59 -10.84 -12.30
CA SER A 42 -21.38 -9.95 -13.16
C SER A 42 -20.50 -9.31 -14.26
N TRP A 43 -21.09 -9.00 -15.38
CA TRP A 43 -20.44 -8.42 -16.58
C TRP A 43 -19.18 -9.18 -17.04
N PRO A 44 -19.25 -10.51 -17.26
CA PRO A 44 -18.08 -11.28 -17.69
C PRO A 44 -17.66 -10.89 -19.11
N LEU A 45 -16.34 -10.88 -19.36
CA LEU A 45 -15.77 -10.72 -20.71
C LEU A 45 -16.29 -11.85 -21.63
N GLN A 46 -16.74 -11.49 -22.83
CA GLN A 46 -17.17 -12.45 -23.82
C GLN A 46 -16.01 -13.39 -24.21
N GLY A 47 -16.19 -14.71 -24.02
CA GLY A 47 -15.20 -15.74 -24.32
C GLY A 47 -14.60 -16.45 -23.10
N VAL A 48 -14.82 -15.95 -21.91
CA VAL A 48 -14.52 -16.68 -20.67
C VAL A 48 -15.78 -17.41 -20.26
N SER A 49 -15.81 -18.75 -20.48
CA SER A 49 -16.93 -19.58 -20.07
C SER A 49 -17.16 -19.43 -18.56
N ALA A 50 -18.40 -19.08 -18.19
CA ALA A 50 -18.81 -19.07 -16.79
C ALA A 50 -18.49 -20.43 -16.15
N PRO A 51 -18.02 -20.49 -14.90
CA PRO A 51 -17.75 -21.74 -14.22
C PRO A 51 -19.03 -22.58 -14.19
N VAL A 52 -18.99 -23.73 -14.86
CA VAL A 52 -20.08 -24.71 -14.88
C VAL A 52 -20.21 -25.22 -13.45
N SER A 53 -21.30 -24.87 -12.79
CA SER A 53 -21.66 -25.43 -11.50
C SER A 53 -21.74 -26.95 -11.62
N PRO A 54 -21.14 -27.72 -10.70
CA PRO A 54 -21.27 -29.18 -10.72
C PRO A 54 -22.77 -29.53 -10.58
N PRO A 55 -23.27 -30.57 -11.27
CA PRO A 55 -24.67 -30.93 -11.23
C PRO A 55 -25.09 -31.27 -9.80
N VAL A 56 -26.10 -30.58 -9.30
CA VAL A 56 -26.73 -30.89 -8.03
C VAL A 56 -27.42 -32.22 -8.15
N ASN A 57 -26.79 -33.29 -7.67
CA ASN A 57 -27.46 -34.56 -7.46
C ASN A 57 -28.39 -34.43 -6.25
N ASN A 58 -29.66 -34.19 -6.51
CA ASN A 58 -30.73 -34.42 -5.55
C ASN A 58 -30.81 -35.90 -5.20
N SER A 59 -30.22 -36.28 -4.09
CA SER A 59 -30.62 -37.46 -3.34
C SER A 59 -30.52 -37.13 -1.86
N CYS A 60 -31.65 -36.66 -1.35
CA CYS A 60 -31.97 -36.65 0.05
C CYS A 60 -32.13 -38.10 0.49
N GLU A 61 -31.31 -38.56 1.48
CA GLU A 61 -31.76 -39.45 2.55
C GLU A 61 -30.63 -39.78 3.52
N THR A 62 -30.85 -39.37 4.76
CA THR A 62 -30.51 -40.02 6.03
C THR A 62 -29.15 -40.73 6.17
N SER A 63 -28.29 -40.17 7.05
CA SER A 63 -27.77 -40.94 8.18
C SER A 63 -26.83 -40.12 9.06
N ALA A 64 -27.38 -39.56 10.10
CA ALA A 64 -26.66 -39.22 11.30
C ALA A 64 -26.34 -40.51 12.06
N SER A 65 -25.18 -41.14 11.81
CA SER A 65 -24.64 -42.20 12.68
C SER A 65 -23.31 -42.80 12.18
N ASN A 66 -22.28 -42.01 11.89
CA ASN A 66 -20.93 -42.56 11.70
C ASN A 66 -19.81 -41.63 12.20
N LEU A 67 -20.02 -41.07 13.35
CA LEU A 67 -18.99 -40.31 14.09
C LEU A 67 -18.75 -40.99 15.45
N LEU A 68 -18.22 -42.19 15.44
CA LEU A 68 -17.62 -42.84 16.63
C LEU A 68 -17.18 -44.28 16.29
N LYS A 69 -16.04 -44.40 15.59
CA LYS A 69 -15.20 -45.64 15.64
C LYS A 69 -13.86 -45.36 15.03
N MET A 70 -13.00 -44.63 15.70
CA MET A 70 -11.55 -44.77 15.52
C MET A 70 -11.09 -45.93 16.42
N THR A 71 -10.54 -46.95 15.81
CA THR A 71 -10.01 -48.15 16.49
C THR A 71 -8.63 -47.84 17.08
N LYS A 72 -8.35 -48.47 18.21
CA LYS A 72 -7.12 -48.36 19.05
C LYS A 72 -5.81 -48.74 18.36
N GLU A 73 -5.79 -49.05 17.07
CA GLU A 73 -4.57 -49.46 16.34
C GLU A 73 -3.86 -48.29 15.63
N GLU A 74 -4.52 -47.16 15.40
CA GLU A 74 -3.88 -45.98 14.75
C GLU A 74 -3.07 -45.08 15.70
N VAL A 75 -3.19 -45.26 17.01
CA VAL A 75 -2.46 -44.49 18.01
C VAL A 75 -1.08 -45.09 18.33
N ARG A 76 -0.78 -46.33 17.90
CA ARG A 76 0.51 -46.99 18.18
C ARG A 76 1.60 -46.75 17.13
N ALA A 77 1.31 -46.04 16.04
CA ALA A 77 2.27 -45.78 14.98
C ALA A 77 3.08 -44.47 15.13
N LEU A 78 2.91 -43.74 16.21
CA LEU A 78 3.56 -42.44 16.45
C LEU A 78 4.62 -42.40 17.55
N GLU A 79 4.92 -43.56 18.17
CA GLU A 79 6.00 -43.65 19.20
C GLU A 79 6.96 -44.79 18.88
N GLY A 80 8.18 -44.47 18.53
CA GLY A 80 9.32 -45.44 18.46
C GLY A 80 10.27 -45.10 17.29
N GLU A 81 11.25 -44.47 17.63
CA GLU A 81 12.64 -44.71 18.02
C GLU A 81 13.66 -44.40 16.90
N LYS A 82 14.69 -43.70 17.35
CA LYS A 82 15.96 -43.41 16.69
C LYS A 82 16.72 -44.71 16.36
N ASP A 83 17.37 -44.76 15.20
CA ASP A 83 18.84 -44.94 15.22
C ASP A 83 19.45 -44.75 13.80
N VAL A 84 20.68 -44.31 13.81
CA VAL A 84 21.67 -44.00 12.82
C VAL A 84 21.93 -45.14 11.83
N ASP A 85 21.97 -44.87 10.52
CA ASP A 85 23.16 -45.26 9.72
C ASP A 85 23.21 -44.56 8.34
N SER A 86 24.43 -44.25 7.97
CA SER A 86 24.87 -43.55 6.78
C SER A 86 24.90 -44.47 5.54
N SER A 87 24.24 -44.06 4.46
CA SER A 87 24.68 -44.47 3.09
C SER A 87 24.12 -43.48 2.04
N GLU A 88 25.03 -43.08 1.16
CA GLU A 88 24.85 -42.19 0.03
C GLU A 88 23.71 -42.67 -0.88
N VAL A 89 22.81 -41.71 -1.25
CA VAL A 89 21.88 -41.87 -2.36
C VAL A 89 21.85 -40.60 -3.17
N GLU A 90 22.09 -40.73 -4.44
CA GLU A 90 22.07 -39.74 -5.51
C GLU A 90 20.88 -38.80 -5.42
N VAL A 91 21.18 -37.49 -5.51
CA VAL A 91 20.17 -36.42 -5.57
C VAL A 91 19.60 -36.37 -6.97
N ALA A 92 18.38 -36.89 -7.14
CA ALA A 92 17.57 -36.61 -8.31
C ALA A 92 17.05 -35.17 -8.21
N ALA A 93 17.20 -34.39 -9.28
CA ALA A 93 16.76 -33.01 -9.39
C ALA A 93 15.24 -32.87 -9.13
N PRO A 94 14.79 -31.84 -8.44
CA PRO A 94 13.37 -31.62 -8.21
C PRO A 94 12.67 -31.27 -9.53
N VAL A 95 11.62 -32.05 -9.82
CA VAL A 95 10.64 -31.74 -10.86
C VAL A 95 10.00 -30.41 -10.52
N LYS A 96 10.14 -29.45 -11.41
CA LYS A 96 9.48 -28.13 -11.28
C LYS A 96 7.98 -28.38 -11.43
N ASP A 97 7.24 -28.16 -10.36
CA ASP A 97 5.79 -28.05 -10.40
C ASP A 97 5.39 -26.84 -11.26
N GLU A 98 4.84 -27.10 -12.43
CA GLU A 98 4.34 -26.09 -13.39
C GLU A 98 3.04 -25.41 -12.94
N THR A 99 2.64 -25.51 -11.68
CA THR A 99 1.38 -24.94 -11.17
C THR A 99 1.51 -23.53 -10.60
N SER A 100 2.71 -22.91 -10.60
CA SER A 100 2.91 -21.55 -10.06
C SER A 100 2.85 -20.41 -11.09
N ASN A 101 2.62 -20.71 -12.38
CA ASN A 101 2.66 -19.68 -13.44
C ASN A 101 1.30 -19.10 -13.86
N THR A 102 0.19 -19.39 -13.15
CA THR A 102 -1.14 -18.89 -13.56
C THR A 102 -1.53 -17.54 -12.97
N LEU A 103 -0.76 -16.98 -12.03
CA LEU A 103 -1.03 -15.64 -11.48
C LEU A 103 -0.38 -14.48 -12.26
N ALA A 104 0.54 -14.78 -13.20
CA ALA A 104 1.31 -13.75 -13.91
C ALA A 104 0.57 -13.10 -15.10
N SER A 105 -0.66 -13.49 -15.43
CA SER A 105 -1.43 -12.93 -16.55
C SER A 105 -2.92 -12.70 -16.23
N SER A 106 -3.30 -12.59 -14.94
CA SER A 106 -4.70 -12.36 -14.59
C SER A 106 -5.06 -10.89 -14.73
N THR A 107 -5.41 -10.51 -15.94
CA THR A 107 -6.15 -9.29 -16.23
C THR A 107 -7.57 -9.42 -15.70
N CYS A 108 -8.17 -8.32 -15.22
CA CYS A 108 -9.59 -8.22 -14.87
C CYS A 108 -10.45 -8.94 -15.91
N THR A 109 -11.41 -9.76 -15.45
CA THR A 109 -12.31 -10.52 -16.33
C THR A 109 -13.68 -9.83 -16.51
N VAL A 110 -13.81 -8.59 -16.06
CA VAL A 110 -15.01 -7.75 -16.21
C VAL A 110 -14.95 -7.00 -17.54
N ASP A 111 -16.05 -7.00 -18.29
CA ASP A 111 -16.25 -6.13 -19.43
C ASP A 111 -16.59 -4.71 -18.94
N ILE A 112 -15.57 -3.89 -18.71
CA ILE A 112 -15.71 -2.51 -18.23
C ILE A 112 -16.56 -1.65 -19.17
N THR A 113 -16.50 -1.90 -20.48
CA THR A 113 -17.27 -1.13 -21.46
C THR A 113 -18.76 -1.42 -21.33
N SER A 114 -19.12 -2.67 -21.23
CA SER A 114 -20.50 -3.11 -21.00
C SER A 114 -21.02 -2.64 -19.64
N LEU A 115 -20.18 -2.71 -18.59
CA LEU A 115 -20.47 -2.21 -17.26
C LEU A 115 -20.81 -0.72 -17.27
N ARG A 116 -19.97 0.11 -17.91
CA ARG A 116 -20.18 1.56 -17.98
C ARG A 116 -21.46 1.91 -18.70
N ARG A 117 -21.76 1.26 -19.83
CA ARG A 117 -23.03 1.45 -20.54
C ARG A 117 -24.23 1.06 -19.68
N SER A 118 -24.10 -0.03 -18.92
CA SER A 118 -25.13 -0.48 -17.99
C SER A 118 -25.38 0.55 -16.88
N TYR A 119 -24.31 1.12 -16.31
CA TYR A 119 -24.43 2.17 -15.31
C TYR A 119 -25.00 3.47 -15.87
N GLU A 120 -24.59 3.89 -17.06
CA GLU A 120 -25.13 5.06 -17.72
C GLU A 120 -26.66 4.94 -17.88
N LYS A 121 -27.15 3.79 -18.33
CA LYS A 121 -28.58 3.53 -18.45
C LYS A 121 -29.29 3.53 -17.10
N LEU A 122 -28.72 2.88 -16.09
CA LEU A 122 -29.28 2.77 -14.77
C LEU A 122 -29.39 4.14 -14.07
N PHE A 123 -28.32 4.93 -14.13
CA PHE A 123 -28.24 6.23 -13.43
C PHE A 123 -28.80 7.41 -14.24
N ASN A 124 -29.22 7.19 -15.48
CA ASN A 124 -30.09 8.11 -16.23
C ASN A 124 -31.54 8.06 -15.75
N MET A 125 -31.92 7.04 -14.96
CA MET A 125 -33.21 6.99 -14.28
C MET A 125 -33.18 7.87 -13.02
N ASP A 126 -34.34 8.11 -12.43
CA ASP A 126 -34.42 8.82 -11.15
C ASP A 126 -33.75 7.99 -10.02
N ASN A 127 -32.57 8.45 -9.57
CA ASN A 127 -31.76 7.77 -8.56
C ASN A 127 -32.50 7.57 -7.23
N THR A 128 -33.44 8.46 -6.88
CA THR A 128 -34.23 8.36 -5.63
C THR A 128 -34.98 7.06 -5.52
N ILE A 129 -35.25 6.40 -6.66
CA ILE A 129 -35.98 5.14 -6.72
C ILE A 129 -35.23 4.01 -6.01
N PHE A 130 -33.89 3.92 -6.17
CA PHE A 130 -33.11 2.77 -5.70
C PHE A 130 -31.86 3.14 -4.88
N GLU A 131 -31.51 4.42 -4.73
CA GLU A 131 -30.30 4.89 -4.07
C GLU A 131 -30.11 4.29 -2.66
N ALA A 132 -31.09 4.46 -1.79
CA ALA A 132 -31.01 3.93 -0.42
C ALA A 132 -30.85 2.41 -0.39
N GLY A 133 -31.54 1.70 -1.30
CA GLY A 133 -31.41 0.24 -1.43
C GLY A 133 -30.01 -0.17 -1.87
N LEU A 134 -29.44 0.52 -2.85
CA LEU A 134 -28.10 0.24 -3.37
C LEU A 134 -27.01 0.56 -2.35
N VAL A 135 -27.10 1.70 -1.65
CA VAL A 135 -26.16 2.04 -0.56
C VAL A 135 -26.18 0.96 0.51
N ASN A 136 -27.35 0.55 0.99
CA ASN A 136 -27.47 -0.49 2.01
C ASN A 136 -26.97 -1.86 1.52
N ALA A 137 -27.18 -2.22 0.24
CA ALA A 137 -26.67 -3.44 -0.35
C ALA A 137 -25.13 -3.44 -0.37
N LEU A 138 -24.52 -2.32 -0.76
CA LEU A 138 -23.06 -2.15 -0.77
C LEU A 138 -22.47 -2.16 0.64
N VAL A 139 -23.10 -1.54 1.61
CA VAL A 139 -22.68 -1.62 3.02
C VAL A 139 -22.69 -3.06 3.53
N MET A 140 -23.77 -3.82 3.19
CA MET A 140 -23.86 -5.24 3.53
C MET A 140 -22.76 -6.07 2.83
N LEU A 141 -22.53 -5.83 1.55
CA LEU A 141 -21.45 -6.44 0.77
C LEU A 141 -20.10 -6.26 1.46
N CYS A 142 -19.75 -5.01 1.78
CA CYS A 142 -18.45 -4.69 2.40
C CYS A 142 -18.29 -5.37 3.76
N SER A 143 -19.35 -5.42 4.57
CA SER A 143 -19.35 -6.12 5.86
C SER A 143 -19.11 -7.64 5.69
N ASN A 144 -19.76 -8.24 4.69
CA ASN A 144 -19.57 -9.66 4.37
C ASN A 144 -18.15 -9.93 3.86
N ILE A 145 -17.60 -9.08 2.99
CA ILE A 145 -16.24 -9.16 2.49
C ILE A 145 -15.23 -9.14 3.64
N GLU A 146 -15.39 -8.22 4.59
CA GLU A 146 -14.50 -8.10 5.74
C GLU A 146 -14.51 -9.39 6.60
N MET A 147 -15.68 -9.97 6.80
CA MET A 147 -15.82 -11.26 7.50
C MET A 147 -15.20 -12.41 6.72
N ASP A 148 -15.46 -12.49 5.41
CA ASP A 148 -14.93 -13.55 4.55
C ASP A 148 -13.40 -13.51 4.48
N LEU A 149 -12.78 -12.33 4.36
CA LEU A 149 -11.33 -12.16 4.36
C LEU A 149 -10.69 -12.57 5.69
N LYS A 150 -11.35 -12.31 6.83
CA LYS A 150 -10.87 -12.74 8.15
C LYS A 150 -10.96 -14.26 8.34
N VAL A 151 -12.01 -14.90 7.82
CA VAL A 151 -12.28 -16.34 7.99
C VAL A 151 -11.58 -17.17 6.91
N LYS A 152 -11.54 -16.69 5.68
CA LYS A 152 -11.04 -17.39 4.49
C LYS A 152 -10.13 -16.50 3.65
N PRO A 153 -8.91 -16.17 4.12
CA PRO A 153 -8.02 -15.23 3.39
C PRO A 153 -7.67 -15.68 1.97
N ASN A 154 -7.80 -16.97 1.65
CA ASN A 154 -7.57 -17.49 0.30
C ASN A 154 -8.63 -17.04 -0.72
N ILE A 155 -9.79 -16.53 -0.31
CA ILE A 155 -10.80 -16.01 -1.24
C ILE A 155 -10.26 -14.82 -2.05
N ALA A 156 -9.33 -14.07 -1.48
CA ALA A 156 -8.68 -12.95 -2.15
C ALA A 156 -7.81 -13.36 -3.37
N LYS A 157 -7.54 -14.65 -3.56
CA LYS A 157 -6.84 -15.19 -4.74
C LYS A 157 -7.78 -15.42 -5.92
N ASP A 158 -9.09 -15.42 -5.70
CA ASP A 158 -10.07 -15.59 -6.75
C ASP A 158 -10.20 -14.28 -7.54
N ILE A 159 -10.05 -14.38 -8.86
CA ILE A 159 -10.23 -13.23 -9.77
C ILE A 159 -11.64 -12.67 -9.67
N ASN A 160 -12.65 -13.52 -9.58
CA ASN A 160 -14.04 -13.06 -9.44
C ASN A 160 -14.24 -12.25 -8.15
N PHE A 161 -13.52 -12.59 -7.09
CA PHE A 161 -13.53 -11.79 -5.87
C PHE A 161 -12.88 -10.42 -6.06
N LEU A 162 -11.82 -10.30 -6.86
CA LEU A 162 -11.19 -9.02 -7.17
C LEU A 162 -12.02 -8.18 -8.14
N ASN A 163 -12.77 -8.80 -9.06
CA ASN A 163 -13.67 -8.13 -9.98
C ASN A 163 -14.72 -7.26 -9.27
N LEU A 164 -15.16 -7.66 -8.06
CA LEU A 164 -16.13 -6.87 -7.32
C LEU A 164 -15.64 -5.44 -7.04
N TYR A 165 -14.33 -5.26 -6.79
CA TYR A 165 -13.76 -3.92 -6.56
C TYR A 165 -13.76 -3.08 -7.84
N GLU A 166 -13.49 -3.70 -8.99
CA GLU A 166 -13.61 -3.04 -10.29
C GLU A 166 -15.05 -2.57 -10.55
N ILE A 167 -16.02 -3.44 -10.28
CA ILE A 167 -17.44 -3.16 -10.50
C ILE A 167 -17.93 -2.05 -9.56
N VAL A 168 -17.56 -2.11 -8.28
CA VAL A 168 -18.00 -1.11 -7.29
C VAL A 168 -17.34 0.24 -7.55
N LEU A 169 -16.04 0.25 -7.83
CA LEU A 169 -15.32 1.51 -8.07
C LEU A 169 -15.68 2.19 -9.40
N GLU A 170 -16.30 1.48 -10.34
CA GLU A 170 -16.84 2.05 -11.58
C GLU A 170 -18.21 2.75 -11.39
N LEU A 171 -18.81 2.68 -10.20
CA LEU A 171 -20.10 3.37 -9.95
C LEU A 171 -19.92 4.89 -10.10
N PRO A 172 -20.71 5.54 -10.98
CA PRO A 172 -20.56 6.99 -11.24
C PRO A 172 -21.02 7.86 -10.07
N VAL A 173 -21.73 7.27 -9.11
CA VAL A 173 -22.33 7.96 -7.96
C VAL A 173 -21.45 7.93 -6.70
N LEU A 174 -20.25 7.34 -6.75
CA LEU A 174 -19.39 7.22 -5.57
C LEU A 174 -18.96 8.56 -4.96
N GLY A 175 -18.90 9.63 -5.76
CA GLY A 175 -18.65 10.99 -5.27
C GLY A 175 -19.85 11.67 -4.61
N MET A 176 -21.05 11.06 -4.63
CA MET A 176 -22.23 11.59 -3.95
C MET A 176 -22.15 11.32 -2.45
N GLU A 177 -22.61 12.26 -1.63
CA GLU A 177 -22.49 12.26 -0.17
C GLU A 177 -22.89 10.90 0.46
N ALA A 178 -24.03 10.33 0.07
CA ALA A 178 -24.52 9.07 0.62
C ALA A 178 -23.55 7.89 0.40
N TYR A 179 -22.90 7.81 -0.77
CA TYR A 179 -21.91 6.77 -1.10
C TYR A 179 -20.56 7.10 -0.52
N LEU A 180 -20.15 8.36 -0.62
CA LEU A 180 -18.86 8.84 -0.16
C LEU A 180 -18.65 8.60 1.34
N GLU A 181 -19.68 8.85 2.14
CA GLU A 181 -19.59 8.68 3.60
C GLU A 181 -19.81 7.23 4.07
N ASN A 182 -20.72 6.49 3.42
CA ASN A 182 -21.15 5.19 3.94
C ASN A 182 -20.51 4.01 3.22
N VAL A 183 -20.15 4.13 1.93
CA VAL A 183 -19.68 3.02 1.12
C VAL A 183 -18.17 3.06 0.91
N VAL A 184 -17.62 4.19 0.47
CA VAL A 184 -16.20 4.29 0.08
C VAL A 184 -15.24 3.94 1.23
N PRO A 185 -15.46 4.36 2.50
CA PRO A 185 -14.58 3.95 3.60
C PRO A 185 -14.57 2.43 3.83
N LEU A 186 -15.72 1.78 3.66
CA LEU A 186 -15.84 0.33 3.84
C LEU A 186 -15.17 -0.44 2.69
N VAL A 187 -15.31 0.04 1.45
CA VAL A 187 -14.57 -0.51 0.29
C VAL A 187 -13.06 -0.39 0.50
N CYS A 188 -12.59 0.78 0.94
CA CYS A 188 -11.19 1.00 1.26
C CYS A 188 -10.68 0.04 2.34
N ARG A 189 -11.47 -0.19 3.39
CA ARG A 189 -11.14 -1.16 4.44
C ARG A 189 -11.03 -2.56 3.88
N GLY A 190 -11.97 -2.98 3.03
CA GLY A 190 -11.92 -4.29 2.35
C GLY A 190 -10.64 -4.45 1.51
N ILE A 191 -10.27 -3.44 0.72
CA ILE A 191 -9.04 -3.45 -0.10
C ILE A 191 -7.79 -3.47 0.78
N ALA A 192 -7.76 -2.70 1.88
CA ALA A 192 -6.63 -2.66 2.81
C ALA A 192 -6.38 -4.01 3.52
N LEU A 193 -7.42 -4.83 3.68
CA LEU A 193 -7.31 -6.19 4.23
C LEU A 193 -6.83 -7.24 3.23
N LEU A 194 -6.77 -6.92 1.94
CA LEU A 194 -6.29 -7.86 0.93
C LEU A 194 -4.82 -8.21 1.14
N PRO A 195 -4.42 -9.46 0.88
CA PRO A 195 -3.01 -9.84 0.80
C PRO A 195 -2.25 -9.02 -0.26
N VAL A 196 -0.95 -8.84 -0.07
CA VAL A 196 -0.09 -8.06 -0.98
C VAL A 196 -0.22 -8.50 -2.43
N ALA A 197 -0.21 -9.80 -2.70
CA ALA A 197 -0.39 -10.33 -4.06
C ALA A 197 -1.70 -9.90 -4.72
N SER A 198 -2.78 -9.79 -3.96
CA SER A 198 -4.08 -9.31 -4.46
C SER A 198 -4.09 -7.80 -4.66
N GLN A 199 -3.43 -7.03 -3.78
CA GLN A 199 -3.22 -5.59 -3.99
C GLN A 199 -2.39 -5.33 -5.26
N VAL A 200 -1.35 -6.13 -5.50
CA VAL A 200 -0.54 -6.08 -6.74
C VAL A 200 -1.38 -6.43 -7.97
N ALA A 201 -2.29 -7.39 -7.88
CA ALA A 201 -3.22 -7.70 -8.96
C ALA A 201 -4.13 -6.50 -9.29
N LEU A 202 -4.62 -5.78 -8.28
CA LEU A 202 -5.37 -4.52 -8.48
C LEU A 202 -4.48 -3.44 -9.11
N VAL A 203 -3.23 -3.28 -8.68
CA VAL A 203 -2.29 -2.33 -9.32
C VAL A 203 -2.16 -2.64 -10.81
N LYS A 204 -1.93 -3.91 -11.17
CA LYS A 204 -1.80 -4.33 -12.57
C LYS A 204 -3.08 -4.13 -13.38
N SER A 205 -4.25 -4.34 -12.78
CA SER A 205 -5.53 -4.06 -13.41
C SER A 205 -5.72 -2.56 -13.64
N TRP A 206 -5.54 -1.76 -12.60
CA TRP A 206 -5.78 -0.31 -12.66
C TRP A 206 -4.74 0.44 -13.48
N SER A 207 -3.53 -0.10 -13.68
CA SER A 207 -2.53 0.49 -14.58
C SER A 207 -2.99 0.55 -16.05
N ASN A 208 -4.01 -0.22 -16.42
CA ASN A 208 -4.63 -0.18 -17.75
C ASN A 208 -5.77 0.87 -17.87
N HIS A 209 -6.13 1.54 -16.77
CA HIS A 209 -7.10 2.62 -16.80
C HIS A 209 -6.51 3.90 -17.42
N THR A 210 -7.39 4.78 -17.89
CA THR A 210 -6.97 6.11 -18.34
C THR A 210 -6.57 7.01 -17.16
N ALA A 211 -5.75 8.02 -17.43
CA ALA A 211 -5.33 8.99 -16.41
C ALA A 211 -6.54 9.67 -15.75
N GLU A 212 -7.56 10.04 -16.54
CA GLU A 212 -8.80 10.67 -16.05
C GLU A 212 -9.54 9.76 -15.07
N ARG A 213 -9.58 8.45 -15.37
CA ARG A 213 -10.25 7.49 -14.50
C ARG A 213 -9.53 7.33 -13.17
N LEU A 214 -8.22 7.13 -13.21
CA LEU A 214 -7.42 7.03 -11.99
C LEU A 214 -7.49 8.33 -11.17
N LYS A 215 -7.50 9.49 -11.84
CA LYS A 215 -7.65 10.78 -11.17
C LYS A 215 -9.01 10.91 -10.49
N SER A 216 -10.10 10.53 -11.13
CA SER A 216 -11.43 10.54 -10.50
C SER A 216 -11.51 9.63 -9.26
N MET A 217 -10.89 8.44 -9.32
CA MET A 217 -10.79 7.56 -8.15
C MET A 217 -10.00 8.23 -7.02
N LEU A 218 -8.86 8.86 -7.35
CA LEU A 218 -8.03 9.58 -6.39
C LEU A 218 -8.78 10.76 -5.76
N GLU A 219 -9.50 11.55 -6.55
CA GLU A 219 -10.28 12.69 -6.07
C GLU A 219 -11.33 12.28 -5.02
N ASN A 220 -12.07 11.19 -5.25
CA ASN A 220 -13.04 10.66 -4.29
C ASN A 220 -12.36 10.29 -2.95
N LEU A 221 -11.17 9.66 -3.01
CA LEU A 221 -10.42 9.29 -1.82
C LEU A 221 -9.82 10.51 -1.09
N GLN A 222 -9.36 11.51 -1.85
CA GLN A 222 -8.88 12.77 -1.30
C GLN A 222 -9.99 13.55 -0.58
N GLN A 223 -11.21 13.52 -1.13
CA GLN A 223 -12.38 14.14 -0.48
C GLN A 223 -12.69 13.48 0.87
N ILE A 224 -12.73 12.13 0.92
CA ILE A 224 -12.95 11.39 2.17
C ILE A 224 -11.86 11.68 3.19
N LEU A 225 -10.59 11.65 2.78
CA LEU A 225 -9.48 11.96 3.66
C LEU A 225 -9.63 13.36 4.27
N SER A 226 -9.86 14.35 3.42
CA SER A 226 -10.02 15.74 3.85
C SER A 226 -11.21 15.90 4.79
N LEU A 227 -12.36 15.29 4.44
CA LEU A 227 -13.56 15.29 5.29
C LEU A 227 -13.24 14.68 6.66
N ARG A 228 -12.57 13.53 6.68
CA ARG A 228 -12.24 12.83 7.92
C ARG A 228 -11.24 13.59 8.78
N VAL A 229 -10.27 14.27 8.17
CA VAL A 229 -9.33 15.15 8.86
C VAL A 229 -10.06 16.32 9.51
N TYR A 230 -10.99 16.98 8.81
CA TYR A 230 -11.74 18.12 9.34
C TYR A 230 -12.79 17.74 10.39
N THR A 231 -13.46 16.59 10.24
CA THR A 231 -14.53 16.16 11.15
C THR A 231 -14.02 15.30 12.29
N GLY A 232 -12.82 14.75 12.19
CA GLY A 232 -12.21 13.91 13.21
C GLY A 232 -11.83 14.71 14.44
N THR A 233 -12.12 14.16 15.63
CA THR A 233 -11.67 14.72 16.90
C THR A 233 -10.37 14.04 17.29
N PHE A 234 -9.27 14.49 16.70
CA PHE A 234 -7.94 13.97 17.02
C PHE A 234 -7.39 14.66 18.27
N THR A 235 -6.84 13.85 19.16
CA THR A 235 -6.28 14.26 20.45
C THR A 235 -4.94 13.58 20.66
N ARG A 236 -4.26 13.94 21.77
CA ARG A 236 -3.00 13.26 22.13
C ARG A 236 -3.14 11.77 22.32
N ASP A 237 -4.31 11.27 22.74
CA ASP A 237 -4.58 9.86 23.02
C ASP A 237 -5.22 9.12 21.83
N HIS A 238 -5.78 9.88 20.88
CA HIS A 238 -6.39 9.36 19.66
C HIS A 238 -5.84 10.13 18.46
N LEU A 239 -4.80 9.58 17.87
CA LEU A 239 -4.11 10.21 16.76
C LEU A 239 -4.79 9.90 15.43
N MET A 240 -4.54 10.75 14.46
CA MET A 240 -4.96 10.53 13.08
C MET A 240 -4.42 9.22 12.50
N ASN A 241 -3.25 8.78 12.95
CA ASN A 241 -2.64 7.49 12.62
C ASN A 241 -3.46 6.27 13.07
N ASP A 242 -4.26 6.42 14.12
CA ASP A 242 -5.09 5.34 14.66
C ASP A 242 -6.48 5.29 13.99
N ASP A 243 -6.80 6.24 13.11
CA ASP A 243 -8.06 6.27 12.37
C ASP A 243 -8.05 5.27 11.22
N GLU A 244 -8.98 4.31 11.28
CA GLU A 244 -9.06 3.22 10.31
C GLU A 244 -9.49 3.70 8.92
N THR A 245 -10.30 4.74 8.82
CA THR A 245 -10.70 5.31 7.53
C THR A 245 -9.51 5.98 6.86
N ILE A 246 -8.75 6.77 7.60
CA ILE A 246 -7.56 7.45 7.06
C ILE A 246 -6.52 6.43 6.61
N SER A 247 -6.19 5.45 7.44
CA SER A 247 -5.19 4.43 7.12
C SER A 247 -5.59 3.55 5.93
N SER A 248 -6.86 3.12 5.85
CA SER A 248 -7.35 2.31 4.73
C SER A 248 -7.44 3.11 3.43
N CYS A 249 -7.95 4.35 3.45
CA CYS A 249 -7.94 5.21 2.27
C CYS A 249 -6.52 5.48 1.76
N THR A 250 -5.57 5.75 2.66
CA THR A 250 -4.16 5.93 2.29
C THR A 250 -3.58 4.68 1.63
N THR A 251 -3.98 3.49 2.10
CA THR A 251 -3.57 2.22 1.48
C THR A 251 -4.12 2.08 0.05
N VAL A 252 -5.36 2.48 -0.20
CA VAL A 252 -5.92 2.45 -1.56
C VAL A 252 -5.26 3.51 -2.46
N ILE A 253 -4.99 4.69 -1.95
CA ILE A 253 -4.22 5.71 -2.68
C ILE A 253 -2.83 5.18 -3.06
N ARG A 254 -2.18 4.37 -2.21
CA ARG A 254 -0.92 3.68 -2.56
C ARG A 254 -1.08 2.76 -3.77
N ILE A 255 -2.19 2.03 -3.87
CA ILE A 255 -2.47 1.16 -5.03
C ILE A 255 -2.63 2.02 -6.30
N ILE A 256 -3.36 3.13 -6.23
CA ILE A 256 -3.51 4.08 -7.35
C ILE A 256 -2.16 4.69 -7.73
N TYR A 257 -1.33 5.03 -6.76
CA TYR A 257 0.01 5.57 -6.98
C TYR A 257 0.88 4.59 -7.78
N TYR A 258 0.93 3.33 -7.38
CA TYR A 258 1.68 2.32 -8.13
C TYR A 258 1.04 1.99 -9.48
N ALA A 259 -0.29 2.03 -9.60
CA ALA A 259 -0.98 1.88 -10.89
C ALA A 259 -0.63 3.02 -11.85
N SER A 260 -0.59 4.25 -11.34
CA SER A 260 -0.17 5.43 -12.11
C SER A 260 1.29 5.34 -12.57
N LEU A 261 2.18 4.84 -11.73
CA LEU A 261 3.58 4.61 -12.10
C LEU A 261 3.71 3.48 -13.13
N LEU A 262 3.03 2.37 -12.92
CA LEU A 262 3.13 1.19 -13.79
C LEU A 262 2.54 1.46 -15.18
N GLY A 263 1.43 2.19 -15.27
CA GLY A 263 0.79 2.60 -16.52
C GLY A 263 1.47 3.76 -17.22
N GLY A 264 2.44 4.42 -16.57
CA GLY A 264 3.17 5.56 -17.13
C GLY A 264 4.22 5.18 -18.16
N GLU A 265 4.76 6.19 -18.84
CA GLU A 265 5.78 6.01 -19.85
C GLU A 265 7.18 5.90 -19.26
N HIS A 266 7.98 4.96 -19.75
CA HIS A 266 9.40 4.93 -19.44
C HIS A 266 10.11 6.04 -20.20
N TYR A 267 10.93 6.82 -19.52
CA TYR A 267 11.90 7.66 -20.21
C TYR A 267 12.85 6.74 -20.99
N SER A 268 12.82 6.88 -22.31
CA SER A 268 13.82 6.25 -23.15
C SER A 268 15.21 6.75 -22.71
N LYS A 269 16.13 5.85 -22.46
CA LYS A 269 17.54 6.18 -22.08
C LYS A 269 18.24 7.13 -23.06
N GLN A 270 17.66 7.38 -24.23
CA GLN A 270 18.19 8.31 -25.25
C GLN A 270 17.86 9.79 -24.98
N ALA A 271 16.91 10.10 -24.09
CA ALA A 271 16.57 11.47 -23.71
C ALA A 271 17.27 11.93 -22.42
N VAL A 272 17.96 11.04 -21.73
CA VAL A 272 18.67 11.34 -20.52
C VAL A 272 20.04 11.90 -20.89
N TRP A 273 20.19 13.22 -20.69
CA TRP A 273 21.41 13.96 -20.40
C TRP A 273 22.69 13.30 -20.93
N ASP A 274 23.32 13.96 -21.86
CA ASP A 274 24.67 13.61 -22.26
C ASP A 274 25.58 13.68 -21.02
N THR A 275 25.68 12.55 -20.31
CA THR A 275 26.44 12.41 -19.06
C THR A 275 27.93 12.45 -19.30
N SER A 276 28.36 12.67 -20.55
CA SER A 276 29.79 12.77 -20.91
C SER A 276 30.47 14.02 -20.34
N GLU A 277 29.70 15.02 -19.86
CA GLU A 277 30.25 16.25 -19.26
C GLU A 277 30.14 16.33 -17.72
N LEU A 278 29.46 15.38 -17.07
CA LEU A 278 29.46 15.34 -15.60
C LEU A 278 30.69 14.54 -15.15
N PRO A 279 31.54 15.09 -14.25
CA PRO A 279 32.58 14.30 -13.63
C PRO A 279 31.92 13.07 -13.02
N LEU A 280 32.41 11.89 -13.45
CA LEU A 280 32.03 10.60 -12.87
C LEU A 280 32.22 10.71 -11.34
N LEU A 281 31.19 11.00 -10.62
CA LEU A 281 31.10 10.74 -9.20
C LEU A 281 31.30 9.23 -9.08
N ASP A 282 32.50 8.83 -8.62
CA ASP A 282 32.85 7.45 -8.39
C ASP A 282 31.82 6.80 -7.51
N THR A 283 30.86 6.10 -8.14
CA THR A 283 29.78 5.38 -7.44
C THR A 283 30.36 4.29 -6.54
N ASP A 284 31.60 3.86 -6.79
CA ASP A 284 32.27 2.87 -5.96
C ASP A 284 32.68 3.41 -4.58
N ASN A 285 32.94 4.72 -4.45
CA ASN A 285 33.16 5.35 -3.15
C ASN A 285 31.86 5.57 -2.35
N PHE A 286 30.71 5.68 -3.02
CA PHE A 286 29.40 5.77 -2.34
C PHE A 286 28.98 4.41 -1.75
N SER A 287 29.31 3.30 -2.41
CA SER A 287 29.06 1.95 -1.89
C SER A 287 29.94 1.62 -0.66
N SER A 288 31.14 2.20 -0.56
CA SER A 288 32.01 2.04 0.61
C SER A 288 31.49 2.77 1.86
N ILE A 289 30.75 3.89 1.68
CA ILE A 289 30.08 4.61 2.76
C ILE A 289 28.84 3.80 3.26
N GLU A 290 28.22 3.02 2.40
CA GLU A 290 27.14 2.11 2.78
C GLU A 290 27.60 0.93 3.65
N MET A 291 28.84 0.44 3.47
CA MET A 291 29.31 -0.74 4.22
C MET A 291 29.58 -0.51 5.71
N VAL A 292 29.91 0.71 6.13
CA VAL A 292 30.22 1.02 7.54
C VAL A 292 28.97 1.34 8.37
N GLY A 293 27.84 1.61 7.72
CA GLY A 293 26.55 1.95 8.37
C GLY A 293 25.52 0.83 8.40
N ASN A 294 25.84 -0.38 7.94
CA ASN A 294 24.86 -1.44 7.62
C ASN A 294 24.24 -2.18 8.82
N ALA A 295 24.53 -1.82 10.07
CA ALA A 295 23.93 -2.51 11.22
C ALA A 295 22.54 -2.00 11.61
N SER A 296 21.96 -0.93 10.99
CA SER A 296 20.69 -0.37 11.45
C SER A 296 19.85 0.37 10.39
N ARG A 297 20.20 0.35 9.11
CA ARG A 297 19.28 0.85 8.10
C ARG A 297 18.35 -0.28 7.67
N LYS A 298 17.21 -0.48 8.35
CA LYS A 298 16.05 -1.06 7.68
C LYS A 298 15.74 -0.10 6.54
N ARG A 299 16.09 -0.50 5.29
CA ARG A 299 15.52 0.15 4.12
C ARG A 299 14.02 0.02 4.28
N TYR A 300 13.29 1.11 4.12
CA TYR A 300 11.86 1.02 3.99
C TYR A 300 11.57 0.09 2.82
N HIS A 301 10.92 -1.00 3.15
CA HIS A 301 10.61 -2.08 2.25
C HIS A 301 9.12 -1.99 1.96
N ASP A 302 8.73 -1.58 0.78
CA ASP A 302 7.33 -1.62 0.37
C ASP A 302 7.08 -2.93 -0.39
N PRO A 303 6.28 -3.85 0.19
CA PRO A 303 6.03 -5.15 -0.42
C PRO A 303 5.39 -5.06 -1.82
N ILE A 304 4.60 -4.01 -2.09
CA ILE A 304 4.00 -3.80 -3.41
C ILE A 304 5.08 -3.43 -4.44
N SER A 305 5.99 -2.52 -4.06
CA SER A 305 7.10 -2.09 -4.92
C SER A 305 8.01 -3.27 -5.31
N GLU A 306 8.30 -4.15 -4.36
CA GLU A 306 9.13 -5.33 -4.61
C GLU A 306 8.45 -6.36 -5.51
N GLU A 307 7.19 -6.68 -5.25
CA GLU A 307 6.43 -7.62 -6.07
C GLU A 307 6.21 -7.10 -7.50
N LEU A 308 6.21 -5.77 -7.69
CA LEU A 308 6.13 -5.12 -8.99
C LEU A 308 7.50 -4.93 -9.65
N GLU A 309 8.60 -5.24 -8.94
CA GLU A 309 9.98 -4.97 -9.38
C GLU A 309 10.20 -3.48 -9.75
N LEU A 310 9.49 -2.57 -9.07
CA LEU A 310 9.62 -1.14 -9.29
C LEU A 310 10.76 -0.58 -8.43
N SER A 311 11.83 -0.13 -9.10
CA SER A 311 12.95 0.53 -8.40
C SER A 311 12.64 2.01 -8.17
N PRO A 312 13.05 2.59 -7.02
CA PRO A 312 13.03 4.05 -6.83
C PRO A 312 13.88 4.81 -7.86
N LEU A 313 14.79 4.11 -8.55
CA LEU A 313 15.64 4.66 -9.60
C LEU A 313 15.00 4.56 -11.00
N ASP A 314 13.86 3.85 -11.12
CA ASP A 314 13.09 3.82 -12.37
C ASP A 314 12.46 5.18 -12.60
N VAL A 315 13.00 5.90 -13.56
CA VAL A 315 12.45 7.20 -13.96
C VAL A 315 11.30 6.95 -14.95
N ARG A 316 10.06 7.12 -14.45
CA ARG A 316 8.83 7.02 -15.24
C ARG A 316 8.07 8.33 -15.16
N VAL A 317 7.41 8.68 -16.26
CA VAL A 317 6.36 9.73 -16.22
C VAL A 317 5.07 9.04 -15.78
N PRO A 318 4.57 9.29 -14.56
CA PRO A 318 3.34 8.66 -14.10
C PRO A 318 2.13 9.16 -14.89
N LEU A 319 1.05 8.37 -14.92
CA LEU A 319 -0.22 8.79 -15.52
C LEU A 319 -0.84 10.01 -14.81
N ILE A 320 -0.68 10.08 -13.48
CA ILE A 320 -1.13 11.20 -12.64
C ILE A 320 0.12 11.90 -12.10
N PRO A 321 0.22 13.23 -12.20
CA PRO A 321 1.30 14.00 -11.59
C PRO A 321 1.43 13.72 -10.10
N LEU A 322 2.67 13.69 -9.57
CA LEU A 322 2.93 13.29 -8.18
C LEU A 322 2.35 14.24 -7.14
N ASP A 323 2.22 15.52 -7.48
CA ASP A 323 1.64 16.56 -6.64
C ASP A 323 0.13 16.41 -6.43
N GLU A 324 -0.59 15.76 -7.35
CA GLU A 324 -2.01 15.43 -7.20
C GLU A 324 -2.28 14.43 -6.06
N PHE A 325 -1.27 13.68 -5.63
CA PHE A 325 -1.40 12.76 -4.50
C PHE A 325 -1.29 13.44 -3.14
N TYR A 326 -0.82 14.68 -3.05
CA TYR A 326 -0.67 15.37 -1.78
C TYR A 326 -2.05 15.74 -1.22
N ASN A 327 -2.25 15.49 0.07
CA ASN A 327 -3.45 15.93 0.78
C ASN A 327 -3.07 17.05 1.76
N GLU A 328 -3.38 18.30 1.40
CA GLU A 328 -2.96 19.45 2.20
C GLU A 328 -3.57 19.46 3.61
N PRO A 329 -4.88 19.23 3.83
CA PRO A 329 -5.44 19.14 5.18
C PRO A 329 -4.73 18.11 6.07
N LEU A 330 -4.37 16.96 5.50
CA LEU A 330 -3.63 15.93 6.20
C LEU A 330 -2.21 16.39 6.54
N ASN A 331 -1.50 17.01 5.58
CA ASN A 331 -0.14 17.50 5.77
C ASN A 331 -0.06 18.61 6.83
N GLU A 332 -1.08 19.46 6.94
CA GLU A 332 -1.17 20.50 7.97
C GLU A 332 -1.45 19.93 9.37
N THR A 333 -2.10 18.78 9.46
CA THR A 333 -2.57 18.20 10.72
C THR A 333 -1.62 17.14 11.28
N ILE A 334 -0.72 16.56 10.48
CA ILE A 334 0.22 15.51 10.91
C ILE A 334 1.10 16.01 12.06
N GLU A 335 1.06 15.30 13.21
CA GLU A 335 2.05 15.43 14.28
C GLU A 335 3.32 14.65 13.90
N MET A 336 4.21 15.28 13.14
CA MET A 336 5.37 14.63 12.51
C MET A 336 6.32 13.97 13.52
N ASP A 337 6.49 14.52 14.71
CA ASP A 337 7.32 13.95 15.77
C ASP A 337 6.81 12.59 16.23
N ARG A 338 5.51 12.40 16.31
CA ARG A 338 4.86 11.15 16.69
C ARG A 338 4.80 10.16 15.54
N ASP A 339 4.44 10.64 14.35
CA ASP A 339 4.45 9.79 13.15
C ASP A 339 5.84 9.22 12.91
N PHE A 340 6.88 10.04 13.06
CA PHE A 340 8.26 9.60 12.98
C PHE A 340 8.61 8.56 14.05
N ALA A 341 8.11 8.73 15.29
CA ALA A 341 8.32 7.74 16.34
C ALA A 341 7.67 6.40 15.99
N TYR A 342 6.46 6.39 15.41
CA TYR A 342 5.80 5.16 14.94
C TYR A 342 6.59 4.49 13.80
N TRP A 343 7.07 5.28 12.84
CA TRP A 343 7.89 4.77 11.75
C TRP A 343 9.20 4.11 12.20
N LYS A 344 9.79 4.59 13.30
CA LYS A 344 11.04 4.03 13.86
C LYS A 344 10.83 2.90 14.87
N MET A 345 9.58 2.59 15.25
CA MET A 345 9.32 1.48 16.16
C MET A 345 9.78 0.15 15.57
N PRO A 346 10.53 -0.67 16.34
CA PRO A 346 10.93 -1.99 15.87
C PRO A 346 9.72 -2.92 15.77
N GLU A 347 9.65 -3.69 14.68
CA GLU A 347 8.59 -4.68 14.42
C GLU A 347 8.57 -5.84 15.45
N HIS A 348 9.50 -5.88 16.39
CA HIS A 348 9.71 -7.00 17.29
C HIS A 348 8.88 -6.98 18.58
N ASN A 349 8.05 -5.98 18.79
CA ASN A 349 7.10 -6.03 19.89
C ASN A 349 5.91 -6.90 19.47
N PHE A 350 6.04 -8.21 19.66
CA PHE A 350 5.05 -9.26 19.35
C PHE A 350 3.64 -9.04 19.94
N SER A 351 3.45 -8.03 20.75
CA SER A 351 2.21 -7.73 21.47
C SER A 351 1.44 -6.54 20.93
N GLU A 352 2.03 -5.68 20.14
CA GLU A 352 1.35 -4.49 19.59
C GLU A 352 1.27 -4.57 18.08
N LYS A 353 0.07 -4.30 17.52
CA LYS A 353 -0.12 -4.12 16.08
C LYS A 353 0.85 -3.05 15.59
N VAL A 354 1.51 -3.32 14.45
CA VAL A 354 2.32 -2.31 13.75
C VAL A 354 1.46 -1.07 13.57
N LYS A 355 1.87 0.04 14.17
CA LYS A 355 1.13 1.29 14.06
C LYS A 355 1.32 1.89 12.67
N PHE A 356 0.23 2.40 12.10
CA PHE A 356 0.27 3.08 10.83
C PHE A 356 1.13 4.36 10.94
N SER A 357 1.97 4.60 9.92
CA SER A 357 2.77 5.82 9.80
C SER A 357 2.67 6.38 8.39
N PHE A 358 2.44 7.67 8.27
CA PHE A 358 2.44 8.38 6.98
C PHE A 358 3.83 8.42 6.34
N MET A 359 4.90 8.34 7.15
CA MET A 359 6.28 8.19 6.65
C MET A 359 6.48 6.94 5.81
N SER A 360 5.65 5.93 6.00
CA SER A 360 5.60 4.74 5.15
C SER A 360 4.83 4.95 3.84
N HIS A 361 4.24 6.12 3.66
CA HIS A 361 3.43 6.48 2.50
C HIS A 361 3.84 7.85 1.94
N PRO A 362 5.11 8.01 1.50
CA PRO A 362 5.68 9.33 1.18
C PRO A 362 5.01 10.03 0.00
N PHE A 363 4.25 9.32 -0.82
CA PHE A 363 3.51 9.89 -1.95
C PHE A 363 2.41 10.87 -1.51
N ILE A 364 1.81 10.70 -0.31
CA ILE A 364 0.75 11.57 0.20
C ILE A 364 1.29 12.83 0.91
N LEU A 365 2.59 12.83 1.23
CA LEU A 365 3.25 13.92 1.93
C LEU A 365 3.78 14.96 0.94
N ASN A 366 3.50 16.23 1.21
CA ASN A 366 4.06 17.33 0.44
C ASN A 366 5.56 17.57 0.77
N PRO A 367 6.28 18.37 -0.05
CA PRO A 367 7.72 18.62 0.18
C PRO A 367 8.04 19.22 1.54
N ALA A 368 7.18 20.09 2.08
CA ALA A 368 7.41 20.74 3.38
C ALA A 368 7.37 19.72 4.52
N THR A 369 6.37 18.83 4.53
CA THR A 369 6.23 17.76 5.50
C THR A 369 7.38 16.75 5.39
N LYS A 370 7.82 16.41 4.16
CA LYS A 370 9.00 15.57 3.93
C LYS A 370 10.28 16.20 4.46
N ALA A 371 10.47 17.50 4.26
CA ALA A 371 11.63 18.23 4.78
C ALA A 371 11.64 18.23 6.32
N GLN A 372 10.49 18.39 6.96
CA GLN A 372 10.36 18.30 8.41
C GLN A 372 10.72 16.90 8.93
N ALA A 373 10.29 15.85 8.24
CA ALA A 373 10.65 14.47 8.59
C ALA A 373 12.17 14.22 8.48
N LEU A 374 12.82 14.72 7.43
CA LEU A 374 14.28 14.66 7.28
C LEU A 374 14.98 15.43 8.41
N TYR A 375 14.45 16.56 8.83
CA TYR A 375 14.99 17.31 9.97
C TYR A 375 14.94 16.47 11.26
N TYR A 376 13.83 15.80 11.55
CA TYR A 376 13.74 14.91 12.72
C TYR A 376 14.71 13.72 12.61
N ASP A 377 14.84 13.08 11.46
CA ASP A 377 15.78 11.98 11.26
C ASP A 377 17.22 12.43 11.53
N ASN A 378 17.62 13.55 10.96
CA ASN A 378 18.97 14.12 11.17
C ASN A 378 19.21 14.49 12.64
N ARG A 379 18.23 15.10 13.28
CA ARG A 379 18.35 15.49 14.69
C ARG A 379 18.52 14.27 15.59
N ILE A 380 17.74 13.21 15.39
CA ILE A 380 17.85 11.98 16.17
C ILE A 380 19.21 11.33 15.94
N ARG A 381 19.70 11.30 14.70
CA ARG A 381 21.05 10.78 14.39
C ARG A 381 22.12 11.56 15.12
N MET A 382 22.11 12.90 15.04
CA MET A 382 23.08 13.72 15.75
C MET A 382 23.07 13.48 17.28
N TYR A 383 21.91 13.34 17.89
CA TYR A 383 21.79 13.03 19.31
C TYR A 383 22.30 11.63 19.65
N SER A 384 22.01 10.64 18.81
CA SER A 384 22.47 9.26 18.98
C SER A 384 24.00 9.20 18.92
N GLU A 385 24.60 9.82 17.91
CA GLU A 385 26.09 9.89 17.76
C GLU A 385 26.74 10.61 18.93
N ARG A 386 26.20 11.75 19.34
CA ARG A 386 26.69 12.48 20.50
C ARG A 386 26.66 11.63 21.77
N ARG A 387 25.56 10.91 21.99
CA ARG A 387 25.39 10.03 23.15
C ARG A 387 26.36 8.85 23.13
N MET A 388 26.57 8.26 21.94
CA MET A 388 27.52 7.17 21.74
C MET A 388 28.97 7.64 22.01
N ASN A 389 29.35 8.80 21.47
CA ASN A 389 30.68 9.38 21.67
C ASN A 389 30.95 9.72 23.14
N LEU A 390 29.95 10.27 23.86
CA LEU A 390 30.05 10.49 25.30
C LEU A 390 30.22 9.19 26.08
N PHE A 391 29.47 8.14 25.72
CA PHE A 391 29.59 6.84 26.36
C PHE A 391 30.99 6.22 26.13
N GLN A 392 31.49 6.28 24.89
CA GLN A 392 32.82 5.81 24.54
C GLN A 392 33.93 6.59 25.28
N SER A 393 33.76 7.91 25.43
CA SER A 393 34.74 8.72 26.19
C SER A 393 34.76 8.36 27.67
N MET A 394 33.62 8.00 28.27
CA MET A 394 33.55 7.53 29.66
C MET A 394 34.21 6.16 29.84
N MET A 395 34.15 5.28 28.84
CA MET A 395 34.71 3.94 28.89
C MET A 395 36.23 3.91 28.57
N ALA A 396 36.70 4.77 27.71
CA ALA A 396 38.08 4.74 27.15
C ALA A 396 39.13 5.52 27.98
N GLY A 397 38.75 6.31 28.94
CA GLY A 397 39.57 6.91 30.01
C GLY A 397 40.67 7.92 29.59
N ALA A 398 41.05 8.07 28.31
CA ALA A 398 42.18 8.93 27.92
C ALA A 398 42.07 9.64 26.56
N PHE A 399 41.21 9.15 25.65
CA PHE A 399 41.07 9.75 24.34
C PHE A 399 39.60 10.17 24.18
N GLN A 400 39.30 11.45 24.37
CA GLN A 400 37.92 11.94 24.17
C GLN A 400 37.70 12.20 22.68
N PRO A 401 36.96 11.38 21.97
CA PRO A 401 36.54 11.73 20.63
C PRO A 401 35.68 12.99 20.70
N ASN A 402 36.00 13.96 19.84
CA ASN A 402 35.22 15.20 19.80
C ASN A 402 33.76 14.89 19.37
N PRO A 403 32.73 15.25 20.18
CA PRO A 403 31.33 14.98 19.86
C PRO A 403 30.78 15.92 18.77
N TYR A 404 31.57 16.87 18.30
CA TYR A 404 31.22 17.87 17.31
C TYR A 404 32.05 17.73 16.05
N LEU A 405 31.47 18.02 14.90
CA LEU A 405 32.16 18.36 13.68
C LEU A 405 32.60 19.83 13.81
N LYS A 406 33.89 20.05 14.06
CA LYS A 406 34.44 21.40 14.19
C LYS A 406 34.93 21.86 12.82
N LEU A 407 34.50 23.04 12.39
CA LEU A 407 35.06 23.76 11.26
C LEU A 407 35.73 25.03 11.76
N GLN A 408 36.99 25.24 11.44
CA GLN A 408 37.71 26.47 11.70
C GLN A 408 37.74 27.30 10.43
N ILE A 409 37.04 28.42 10.42
CA ILE A 409 36.84 29.21 9.20
C ILE A 409 37.10 30.69 9.43
N ARG A 410 37.63 31.33 8.39
CA ARG A 410 37.76 32.80 8.35
C ARG A 410 36.47 33.43 7.82
N ARG A 411 36.12 34.59 8.37
CA ARG A 411 34.87 35.28 7.97
C ARG A 411 34.85 35.74 6.50
N ASP A 412 35.99 36.05 5.95
CA ASP A 412 36.19 36.51 4.58
C ASP A 412 36.34 35.37 3.58
N HIS A 413 36.51 34.11 4.07
CA HIS A 413 36.70 32.90 3.23
C HIS A 413 35.81 31.76 3.69
N ILE A 414 34.57 32.05 4.16
CA ILE A 414 33.68 31.07 4.80
C ILE A 414 33.46 29.83 3.92
N VAL A 415 33.15 30.01 2.65
CA VAL A 415 32.82 28.89 1.75
C VAL A 415 34.06 28.07 1.42
N GLU A 416 35.18 28.72 1.12
CA GLU A 416 36.43 28.06 0.76
C GLU A 416 36.96 27.22 1.91
N ASP A 417 37.07 27.82 3.11
CA ASP A 417 37.57 27.14 4.30
C ASP A 417 36.65 25.98 4.71
N ALA A 418 35.32 26.20 4.67
CA ALA A 418 34.35 25.16 5.01
C ALA A 418 34.43 23.94 4.04
N LEU A 419 34.59 24.18 2.74
CA LEU A 419 34.76 23.11 1.77
C LEU A 419 36.03 22.30 1.98
N VAL A 420 37.16 22.99 2.25
CA VAL A 420 38.45 22.32 2.53
C VAL A 420 38.35 21.47 3.81
N GLU A 421 37.80 22.03 4.90
CA GLU A 421 37.63 21.29 6.15
C GLU A 421 36.70 20.08 5.99
N LEU A 422 35.61 20.23 5.27
CA LEU A 422 34.70 19.13 4.99
C LEU A 422 35.35 18.05 4.12
N GLU A 423 36.14 18.42 3.13
CA GLU A 423 36.89 17.47 2.29
C GLU A 423 37.85 16.64 3.14
N VAL A 424 38.60 17.27 4.05
CA VAL A 424 39.48 16.57 5.00
C VAL A 424 38.66 15.57 5.86
N VAL A 425 37.56 15.99 6.39
CA VAL A 425 36.67 15.10 7.20
C VAL A 425 36.17 13.92 6.39
N VAL A 426 35.77 14.13 5.13
CA VAL A 426 35.31 13.05 4.22
C VAL A 426 36.43 12.04 3.99
N LEU A 427 37.66 12.50 3.81
CA LEU A 427 38.81 11.63 3.54
C LEU A 427 39.26 10.87 4.80
N GLU A 428 39.28 11.52 5.97
CA GLU A 428 39.73 10.93 7.22
C GLU A 428 38.71 10.02 7.87
N ASN A 429 37.48 10.53 8.12
CA ASN A 429 36.40 9.81 8.75
C ASN A 429 35.03 10.33 8.32
N PRO A 430 34.39 9.78 7.27
CA PRO A 430 33.12 10.20 6.77
C PRO A 430 32.00 10.15 7.82
N GLN A 431 32.14 9.35 8.88
CA GLN A 431 31.14 9.27 9.97
C GLN A 431 31.05 10.57 10.77
N ASP A 432 32.11 11.35 10.80
CA ASP A 432 32.17 12.63 11.51
C ASP A 432 31.23 13.68 10.89
N LEU A 433 30.85 13.53 9.63
CA LEU A 433 29.82 14.36 8.99
C LEU A 433 28.43 14.24 9.65
N LYS A 434 28.18 13.18 10.42
CA LYS A 434 26.93 12.98 11.17
C LYS A 434 26.91 13.67 12.53
N LYS A 435 28.07 14.20 12.97
CA LYS A 435 28.18 14.92 14.23
C LYS A 435 27.49 16.29 14.13
N GLN A 436 27.15 16.84 15.28
CA GLN A 436 26.61 18.21 15.35
C GLN A 436 27.70 19.21 14.92
N LEU A 437 27.37 20.08 13.97
CA LEU A 437 28.28 21.11 13.48
C LEU A 437 28.57 22.15 14.58
N MET A 438 29.87 22.48 14.72
CA MET A 438 30.36 23.61 15.51
C MET A 438 31.30 24.41 14.62
N VAL A 439 31.02 25.68 14.46
CA VAL A 439 31.84 26.62 13.67
C VAL A 439 32.61 27.51 14.61
N GLU A 440 33.95 27.53 14.47
CA GLU A 440 34.87 28.41 15.17
C GLU A 440 35.45 29.41 14.16
N PHE A 441 35.25 30.69 14.40
CA PHE A 441 35.85 31.72 13.55
C PHE A 441 37.24 32.06 14.02
N ASP A 442 38.21 32.04 13.10
CA ASP A 442 39.57 32.47 13.36
C ASP A 442 39.59 33.95 13.83
N ALA A 443 40.34 34.22 14.88
CA ALA A 443 40.45 35.51 15.56
C ALA A 443 39.31 35.91 16.53
N GLU A 444 38.29 35.10 16.77
CA GLU A 444 37.31 35.34 17.80
C GLU A 444 37.49 34.35 18.98
N GLN A 445 38.39 34.63 19.90
CA GLN A 445 38.47 33.90 21.15
C GLN A 445 37.26 34.23 22.02
N GLY A 446 36.27 33.30 22.10
CA GLY A 446 35.34 33.20 23.20
C GLY A 446 33.95 33.84 23.06
N ARG A 447 33.24 33.62 21.93
CA ARG A 447 31.79 33.74 21.91
C ARG A 447 31.16 32.56 21.19
N ASN A 448 30.63 31.65 22.00
CA ASN A 448 29.66 30.66 21.53
C ASN A 448 28.44 31.42 21.00
N GLY A 449 28.35 31.57 19.70
CA GLY A 449 27.20 32.19 19.05
C GLY A 449 26.35 31.11 18.36
N LEU A 450 25.17 30.89 18.93
CA LEU A 450 23.99 30.17 18.42
C LEU A 450 23.93 28.70 18.62
#